data_8333312ad3bca13d299d7064ace7ab4d
#
_entry.id   8333312ad3bca13d299d7064ace7ab4d
#
_cell.length_a   1.000
_cell.length_b   1.000
_cell.length_c   1.000
_cell.angle_alpha   90.00
_cell.angle_beta   90.00
_cell.angle_gamma   90.00
#
_symmetry.space_group_name_H-M   'P 1'
#
loop_
_entity.id
_entity.type
_entity.pdbx_description
1 polymer ?
#
loop_
_entity_poly.entity_id
_entity_poly.type
_entity_poly.pdbx_seq_one_letter_code
_entity_poly.pdbx_strand_id
1 'polypeptide(L)'
;MKTTRKLVFMALFVGIEIVLTRVISVMPGTTTRISVAFIVYALAGMMFGPLFSGMVGLFGDLVGAILFPPVGGFAPGFTLSAFVSGFSFGFIKPDFKRIILVLIFNLIVVELLMNTYWLHLIQNIPMGALWITRGPGILVNFALRIVILPPLLKRANVSREV
;
A
#
# COMPACT_ATOMS: atom_id res chain seq x y z
N MET A 1 -17.29 15.91 -11.11
CA MET A 1 -16.59 16.56 -9.98
C MET A 1 -15.51 17.47 -10.56
N LYS A 2 -15.39 18.74 -10.10
CA LYS A 2 -14.41 19.70 -10.63
C LYS A 2 -12.98 19.19 -10.41
N THR A 3 -12.07 19.38 -11.36
CA THR A 3 -10.68 18.93 -11.32
C THR A 3 -9.96 19.35 -10.03
N THR A 4 -10.18 20.60 -9.60
CA THR A 4 -9.61 21.14 -8.35
C THR A 4 -9.97 20.30 -7.12
N ARG A 5 -11.23 19.82 -7.02
CA ARG A 5 -11.65 18.99 -5.88
C ARG A 5 -10.92 17.65 -5.87
N LYS A 6 -10.68 17.04 -7.04
CA LYS A 6 -9.89 15.80 -7.13
C LYS A 6 -8.44 16.01 -6.69
N LEU A 7 -7.81 17.13 -7.06
CA LEU A 7 -6.45 17.46 -6.65
C LEU A 7 -6.33 17.66 -5.13
N VAL A 8 -7.29 18.34 -4.50
CA VAL A 8 -7.32 18.50 -3.04
C VAL A 8 -7.42 17.14 -2.33
N PHE A 9 -8.31 16.27 -2.78
CA PHE A 9 -8.39 14.91 -2.23
C PHE A 9 -7.12 14.10 -2.47
N MET A 10 -6.48 14.24 -3.64
CA MET A 10 -5.20 13.59 -3.93
C MET A 10 -4.14 14.01 -2.90
N ALA A 11 -3.97 15.31 -2.69
CA ALA A 11 -3.01 15.84 -1.73
C ALA A 11 -3.30 15.37 -0.29
N LEU A 12 -4.58 15.32 0.11
CA LEU A 12 -5.00 14.82 1.41
C LEU A 12 -4.65 13.33 1.59
N PHE A 13 -5.02 12.49 0.63
CA PHE A 13 -4.72 11.06 0.70
C PHE A 13 -3.22 10.78 0.68
N VAL A 14 -2.45 11.50 -0.15
CA VAL A 14 -0.98 11.42 -0.18
C VAL A 14 -0.39 11.80 1.18
N GLY A 15 -0.84 12.90 1.79
CA GLY A 15 -0.38 13.31 3.13
C GLY A 15 -0.67 12.27 4.20
N ILE A 16 -1.88 11.71 4.22
CA ILE A 16 -2.25 10.63 5.17
C ILE A 16 -1.41 9.38 4.92
N GLU A 17 -1.21 9.01 3.67
CA GLU A 17 -0.38 7.86 3.29
C GLU A 17 1.05 8.00 3.81
N ILE A 18 1.69 9.17 3.63
CA ILE A 18 3.04 9.44 4.13
C ILE A 18 3.08 9.31 5.66
N VAL A 19 2.13 9.87 6.38
CA VAL A 19 2.08 9.74 7.85
C VAL A 19 1.95 8.27 8.26
N LEU A 20 1.08 7.51 7.64
CA LEU A 20 0.86 6.09 7.98
C LEU A 20 2.05 5.20 7.62
N THR A 21 2.79 5.53 6.55
CA THR A 21 3.93 4.73 6.10
C THR A 21 5.26 5.16 6.69
N ARG A 22 5.44 6.42 7.05
CA ARG A 22 6.74 6.94 7.52
C ARG A 22 6.78 7.23 9.01
N VAL A 23 5.64 7.62 9.61
CA VAL A 23 5.58 8.04 11.01
C VAL A 23 4.98 6.94 11.91
N ILE A 24 3.87 6.35 11.49
CA ILE A 24 3.13 5.38 12.33
C ILE A 24 3.56 3.93 12.09
N SER A 25 4.18 3.63 10.94
CA SER A 25 4.58 2.26 10.60
C SER A 25 5.68 1.71 11.52
N VAL A 26 5.63 0.40 11.73
CA VAL A 26 6.66 -0.34 12.48
C VAL A 26 7.48 -1.17 11.51
N MET A 27 8.82 -1.12 11.66
CA MET A 27 9.74 -1.96 10.90
C MET A 27 10.47 -2.91 11.84
N PRO A 28 9.95 -4.13 12.03
CA PRO A 28 10.70 -5.16 12.74
C PRO A 28 11.86 -5.63 11.86
N GLY A 29 13.04 -5.09 12.05
CA GLY A 29 14.20 -5.28 11.17
C GLY A 29 14.29 -4.26 10.03
N THR A 30 15.06 -4.58 8.98
CA THR A 30 15.36 -3.67 7.86
C THR A 30 14.61 -4.00 6.56
N THR A 31 13.82 -5.07 6.55
CA THR A 31 13.33 -5.66 5.29
C THR A 31 11.81 -5.59 5.09
N THR A 32 11.03 -5.43 6.15
CA THR A 32 9.57 -5.42 6.05
C THR A 32 8.97 -4.32 6.92
N ARG A 33 8.11 -3.52 6.31
CA ARG A 33 7.34 -2.48 7.00
C ARG A 33 5.92 -2.96 7.27
N ILE A 34 5.48 -2.88 8.52
CA ILE A 34 4.10 -3.12 8.92
C ILE A 34 3.40 -1.77 8.98
N SER A 35 2.38 -1.57 8.13
CA SER A 35 1.68 -0.29 7.98
C SER A 35 0.20 -0.51 7.69
N VAL A 36 -0.61 0.44 8.13
CA VAL A 36 -2.05 0.50 7.84
C VAL A 36 -2.39 1.39 6.64
N ALA A 37 -1.40 1.81 5.85
CA ALA A 37 -1.60 2.66 4.67
C ALA A 37 -2.52 2.04 3.60
N PHE A 38 -2.70 0.72 3.58
CA PHE A 38 -3.67 0.05 2.71
C PHE A 38 -5.11 0.57 2.89
N ILE A 39 -5.44 1.14 4.06
CA ILE A 39 -6.73 1.79 4.31
C ILE A 39 -6.91 2.99 3.37
N VAL A 40 -5.86 3.79 3.20
CA VAL A 40 -5.85 4.95 2.31
C VAL A 40 -6.09 4.53 0.88
N TYR A 41 -5.38 3.49 0.42
CA TYR A 41 -5.54 2.96 -0.93
C TYR A 41 -6.95 2.41 -1.17
N ALA A 42 -7.50 1.66 -0.22
CA ALA A 42 -8.85 1.12 -0.33
C ALA A 42 -9.91 2.22 -0.39
N LEU A 43 -9.82 3.24 0.47
CA LEU A 43 -10.76 4.37 0.47
C LEU A 43 -10.62 5.24 -0.78
N ALA A 44 -9.38 5.57 -1.19
CA ALA A 44 -9.12 6.32 -2.41
C ALA A 44 -9.64 5.57 -3.65
N GLY A 45 -9.43 4.25 -3.69
CA GLY A 45 -9.91 3.38 -4.75
C GLY A 45 -11.44 3.30 -4.82
N MET A 46 -12.12 3.14 -3.68
CA MET A 46 -13.58 3.17 -3.63
C MET A 46 -14.17 4.52 -4.06
N MET A 47 -13.52 5.62 -3.71
CA MET A 47 -14.03 6.97 -4.01
C MET A 47 -13.75 7.42 -5.44
N PHE A 48 -12.58 7.13 -5.98
CA PHE A 48 -12.07 7.73 -7.20
C PHE A 48 -11.57 6.71 -8.25
N GLY A 49 -11.52 5.44 -7.90
CA GLY A 49 -11.13 4.35 -8.79
C GLY A 49 -9.65 3.98 -8.77
N PRO A 50 -9.26 2.97 -9.59
CA PRO A 50 -7.94 2.35 -9.52
C PRO A 50 -6.79 3.30 -9.82
N LEU A 51 -6.90 4.09 -10.89
CA LEU A 51 -5.83 5.00 -11.30
C LEU A 51 -5.54 6.04 -10.21
N PHE A 52 -6.58 6.58 -9.58
CA PHE A 52 -6.43 7.56 -8.51
C PHE A 52 -5.72 6.94 -7.30
N SER A 53 -6.13 5.75 -6.88
CA SER A 53 -5.49 5.04 -5.78
C SER A 53 -4.03 4.65 -6.08
N GLY A 54 -3.74 4.27 -7.33
CA GLY A 54 -2.37 4.04 -7.79
C GLY A 54 -1.50 5.29 -7.71
N MET A 55 -2.05 6.45 -8.15
CA MET A 55 -1.34 7.74 -8.06
C MET A 55 -1.12 8.18 -6.60
N VAL A 56 -2.05 7.90 -5.70
CA VAL A 56 -1.84 8.13 -4.25
C VAL A 56 -0.64 7.31 -3.75
N GLY A 57 -0.55 6.03 -4.13
CA GLY A 57 0.60 5.19 -3.77
C GLY A 57 1.92 5.71 -4.36
N LEU A 58 1.91 6.07 -5.64
CA LEU A 58 3.08 6.61 -6.33
C LEU A 58 3.60 7.90 -5.67
N PHE A 59 2.74 8.89 -5.52
CA PHE A 59 3.13 10.18 -4.93
C PHE A 59 3.41 10.06 -3.43
N GLY A 60 2.68 9.20 -2.71
CA GLY A 60 2.92 8.93 -1.29
C GLY A 60 4.31 8.36 -1.05
N ASP A 61 4.72 7.35 -1.80
CA ASP A 61 6.06 6.79 -1.67
C ASP A 61 7.14 7.75 -2.16
N LEU A 62 6.95 8.39 -3.32
CA LEU A 62 7.93 9.33 -3.89
C LEU A 62 8.18 10.52 -2.96
N VAL A 63 7.13 11.24 -2.56
CA VAL A 63 7.24 12.39 -1.66
C VAL A 63 7.69 11.94 -0.27
N GLY A 64 7.16 10.81 0.22
CA GLY A 64 7.57 10.23 1.48
C GLY A 64 9.05 9.85 1.52
N ALA A 65 9.62 9.35 0.43
CA ALA A 65 11.05 9.04 0.34
C ALA A 65 11.93 10.28 0.27
N ILE A 66 11.43 11.38 -0.28
CA ILE A 66 12.14 12.68 -0.28
C ILE A 66 12.15 13.29 1.13
N LEU A 67 11.01 13.28 1.82
CA LEU A 67 10.87 13.87 3.15
C LEU A 67 11.51 13.02 4.26
N PHE A 68 11.44 11.70 4.11
CA PHE A 68 11.96 10.70 5.06
C PHE A 68 12.80 9.67 4.30
N PRO A 69 14.06 10.00 3.96
CA PRO A 69 14.90 9.11 3.17
C PRO A 69 15.04 7.73 3.81
N PRO A 70 14.79 6.64 3.07
CA PRO A 70 14.94 5.30 3.61
C PRO A 70 16.40 4.93 3.83
N VAL A 71 16.66 4.08 4.82
CA VAL A 71 17.99 3.50 5.03
C VAL A 71 18.35 2.67 3.79
N GLY A 72 19.47 2.97 3.16
CA GLY A 72 19.89 2.35 1.89
C GLY A 72 19.59 3.19 0.63
N GLY A 73 18.98 4.37 0.78
CA GLY A 73 18.72 5.31 -0.32
C GLY A 73 17.37 5.10 -1.01
N PHE A 74 17.05 6.02 -1.91
CA PHE A 74 15.83 5.96 -2.71
C PHE A 74 15.96 4.91 -3.83
N ALA A 75 14.96 4.06 -3.94
CA ALA A 75 14.87 3.08 -5.01
C ALA A 75 13.54 3.21 -5.75
N PRO A 76 13.54 3.62 -7.03
CA PRO A 76 12.33 3.84 -7.84
C PRO A 76 11.42 2.61 -7.93
N GLY A 77 11.98 1.41 -7.77
CA GLY A 77 11.23 0.16 -7.78
C GLY A 77 10.17 0.10 -6.69
N PHE A 78 10.43 0.63 -5.49
CA PHE A 78 9.41 0.67 -4.43
C PHE A 78 8.28 1.63 -4.76
N THR A 79 8.56 2.74 -5.42
CA THR A 79 7.53 3.68 -5.90
C THR A 79 6.63 2.99 -6.93
N LEU A 80 7.20 2.17 -7.83
CA LEU A 80 6.43 1.35 -8.75
C LEU A 80 5.58 0.30 -8.00
N SER A 81 6.13 -0.36 -7.00
CA SER A 81 5.37 -1.30 -6.15
C SER A 81 4.22 -0.61 -5.43
N ALA A 82 4.43 0.61 -4.92
CA ALA A 82 3.38 1.39 -4.25
C ALA A 82 2.27 1.79 -5.23
N PHE A 83 2.62 2.15 -6.49
CA PHE A 83 1.64 2.39 -7.54
C PHE A 83 0.81 1.14 -7.84
N VAL A 84 1.45 -0.01 -8.08
CA VAL A 84 0.77 -1.27 -8.39
C VAL A 84 -0.12 -1.71 -7.23
N SER A 85 0.36 -1.56 -5.99
CA SER A 85 -0.43 -1.83 -4.79
C SER A 85 -1.68 -0.94 -4.75
N GLY A 86 -1.52 0.37 -4.79
CA GLY A 86 -2.65 1.32 -4.79
C GLY A 86 -3.62 1.06 -5.94
N PHE A 87 -3.13 0.81 -7.15
CA PHE A 87 -3.94 0.51 -8.32
C PHE A 87 -4.80 -0.75 -8.11
N SER A 88 -4.22 -1.81 -7.56
CA SER A 88 -4.95 -3.05 -7.27
C SER A 88 -6.04 -2.86 -6.20
N PHE A 89 -5.76 -2.07 -5.15
CA PHE A 89 -6.76 -1.71 -4.16
C PHE A 89 -7.92 -0.90 -4.74
N GLY A 90 -7.72 -0.22 -5.85
CA GLY A 90 -8.79 0.49 -6.57
C GLY A 90 -9.88 -0.40 -7.16
N PHE A 91 -9.65 -1.71 -7.30
CA PHE A 91 -10.66 -2.69 -7.70
C PHE A 91 -11.43 -3.28 -6.52
N ILE A 92 -11.09 -2.88 -5.30
CA ILE A 92 -11.73 -3.40 -4.09
C ILE A 92 -13.19 -2.90 -4.03
N LYS A 93 -14.08 -3.82 -3.68
CA LYS A 93 -15.49 -3.53 -3.39
C LYS A 93 -15.83 -4.16 -2.04
N PRO A 94 -16.94 -3.76 -1.39
CA PRO A 94 -17.38 -4.36 -0.12
C PRO A 94 -17.92 -5.78 -0.29
N ASP A 95 -17.24 -6.59 -1.08
CA ASP A 95 -17.47 -8.01 -1.32
C ASP A 95 -16.23 -8.80 -0.87
N PHE A 96 -16.44 -9.77 0.02
CA PHE A 96 -15.37 -10.53 0.64
C PHE A 96 -14.49 -11.25 -0.38
N LYS A 97 -15.08 -11.80 -1.45
CA LYS A 97 -14.32 -12.50 -2.51
C LYS A 97 -13.36 -11.55 -3.23
N ARG A 98 -13.82 -10.34 -3.55
CA ARG A 98 -12.97 -9.33 -4.21
C ARG A 98 -11.88 -8.80 -3.27
N ILE A 99 -12.19 -8.63 -1.99
CA ILE A 99 -11.19 -8.26 -0.98
C ILE A 99 -10.07 -9.30 -0.97
N ILE A 100 -10.40 -10.58 -0.82
CA ILE A 100 -9.41 -11.66 -0.79
C ILE A 100 -8.59 -11.72 -2.08
N LEU A 101 -9.21 -11.58 -3.23
CA LEU A 101 -8.52 -11.61 -4.53
C LEU A 101 -7.48 -10.48 -4.64
N VAL A 102 -7.84 -9.26 -4.27
CA VAL A 102 -6.92 -8.11 -4.25
C VAL A 102 -5.80 -8.33 -3.22
N LEU A 103 -6.11 -8.88 -2.06
CA LEU A 103 -5.09 -9.16 -1.03
C LEU A 103 -4.11 -10.25 -1.46
N ILE A 104 -4.58 -11.32 -2.11
CA ILE A 104 -3.71 -12.37 -2.67
C ILE A 104 -2.82 -11.80 -3.79
N PHE A 105 -3.39 -10.99 -4.68
CA PHE A 105 -2.61 -10.30 -5.71
C PHE A 105 -1.49 -9.44 -5.08
N ASN A 106 -1.81 -8.61 -4.09
CA ASN A 106 -0.81 -7.81 -3.39
C ASN A 106 0.24 -8.66 -2.68
N LEU A 107 -0.17 -9.75 -2.03
CA LEU A 107 0.74 -10.66 -1.35
C LEU A 107 1.76 -11.24 -2.34
N ILE A 108 1.29 -11.79 -3.44
CA ILE A 108 2.15 -12.50 -4.40
C ILE A 108 2.95 -11.50 -5.23
N VAL A 109 2.27 -10.58 -5.91
CA VAL A 109 2.91 -9.70 -6.90
C VAL A 109 3.71 -8.60 -6.24
N VAL A 110 3.12 -7.88 -5.27
CA VAL A 110 3.78 -6.72 -4.69
C VAL A 110 4.78 -7.12 -3.60
N GLU A 111 4.35 -7.91 -2.61
CA GLU A 111 5.21 -8.21 -1.46
C GLU A 111 6.25 -9.29 -1.75
N LEU A 112 5.85 -10.44 -2.32
CA LEU A 112 6.76 -11.56 -2.55
C LEU A 112 7.62 -11.39 -3.79
N LEU A 113 7.11 -10.84 -4.88
CA LEU A 113 7.88 -10.66 -6.10
C LEU A 113 8.54 -9.29 -6.16
N MET A 114 7.79 -8.21 -6.33
CA MET A 114 8.34 -6.88 -6.58
C MET A 114 9.22 -6.40 -5.43
N ASN A 115 8.68 -6.30 -4.21
CA ASN A 115 9.43 -5.75 -3.08
C ASN A 115 10.64 -6.61 -2.70
N THR A 116 10.54 -7.94 -2.81
CA THR A 116 11.69 -8.83 -2.56
C THR A 116 12.75 -8.68 -3.63
N TYR A 117 12.36 -8.53 -4.89
CA TYR A 117 13.29 -8.30 -6.00
C TYR A 117 14.06 -6.98 -5.84
N TRP A 118 13.37 -5.89 -5.49
CA TRP A 118 14.05 -4.61 -5.25
C TRP A 118 15.02 -4.67 -4.06
N LEU A 119 14.64 -5.34 -2.98
CA LEU A 119 15.52 -5.54 -1.83
C LEU A 119 16.74 -6.40 -2.18
N HIS A 120 16.55 -7.45 -2.98
CA HIS A 120 17.66 -8.25 -3.50
C HIS A 120 18.69 -7.39 -4.25
N LEU A 121 18.22 -6.52 -5.14
CA LEU A 121 19.11 -5.64 -5.92
C LEU A 121 19.84 -4.61 -5.05
N ILE A 122 19.19 -4.06 -4.01
CA ILE A 122 19.76 -3.00 -3.19
C ILE A 122 20.70 -3.55 -2.12
N GLN A 123 20.28 -4.64 -1.46
CA GLN A 123 21.01 -5.20 -0.32
C GLN A 123 21.96 -6.33 -0.69
N ASN A 124 21.94 -6.80 -1.94
CA ASN A 124 22.69 -7.97 -2.42
C ASN A 124 22.46 -9.25 -1.60
N ILE A 125 21.26 -9.38 -0.97
CA ILE A 125 20.87 -10.56 -0.19
C ILE A 125 20.12 -11.52 -1.13
N PRO A 126 20.44 -12.84 -1.11
CA PRO A 126 19.73 -13.83 -1.92
C PRO A 126 18.21 -13.81 -1.66
N MET A 127 17.39 -13.94 -2.71
CA MET A 127 15.93 -13.86 -2.60
C MET A 127 15.35 -14.88 -1.61
N GLY A 128 15.91 -16.10 -1.56
CA GLY A 128 15.49 -17.13 -0.60
C GLY A 128 15.66 -16.71 0.85
N ALA A 129 16.76 -16.04 1.19
CA ALA A 129 16.99 -15.52 2.54
C ALA A 129 16.02 -14.35 2.85
N LEU A 130 15.72 -13.51 1.86
CA LEU A 130 14.73 -12.43 2.01
C LEU A 130 13.32 -12.98 2.25
N TRP A 131 12.91 -14.04 1.60
CA TRP A 131 11.59 -14.67 1.87
C TRP A 131 11.47 -15.18 3.30
N ILE A 132 12.54 -15.77 3.84
CA ILE A 132 12.56 -16.25 5.23
C ILE A 132 12.48 -15.08 6.21
N THR A 133 13.30 -14.06 6.01
CA THR A 133 13.36 -12.91 6.95
C THR A 133 12.14 -12.01 6.87
N ARG A 134 11.53 -11.87 5.69
CA ARG A 134 10.34 -11.04 5.45
C ARG A 134 9.03 -11.75 5.74
N GLY A 135 9.01 -13.08 5.64
CA GLY A 135 7.80 -13.90 5.76
C GLY A 135 6.91 -13.55 6.95
N PRO A 136 7.43 -13.51 8.18
CA PRO A 136 6.63 -13.16 9.34
C PRO A 136 5.95 -11.78 9.23
N GLY A 137 6.67 -10.75 8.79
CA GLY A 137 6.12 -9.40 8.61
C GLY A 137 5.08 -9.31 7.50
N ILE A 138 5.28 -10.04 6.41
CA ILE A 138 4.31 -10.15 5.30
C ILE A 138 3.01 -10.81 5.79
N LEU A 139 3.11 -11.88 6.57
CA LEU A 139 1.94 -12.57 7.14
C LEU A 139 1.17 -11.66 8.11
N VAL A 140 1.87 -10.90 8.96
CA VAL A 140 1.23 -9.93 9.86
C VAL A 140 0.49 -8.86 9.05
N ASN A 141 1.10 -8.28 8.01
CA ASN A 141 0.43 -7.32 7.12
C ASN A 141 -0.80 -7.92 6.44
N PHE A 142 -0.71 -9.17 5.99
CA PHE A 142 -1.83 -9.86 5.35
C PHE A 142 -2.98 -10.09 6.33
N ALA A 143 -2.69 -10.54 7.55
CA ALA A 143 -3.68 -10.72 8.61
C ALA A 143 -4.37 -9.39 9.00
N LEU A 144 -3.60 -8.31 9.16
CA LEU A 144 -4.16 -6.98 9.44
C LEU A 144 -5.12 -6.52 8.33
N ARG A 145 -4.75 -6.73 7.07
CA ARG A 145 -5.59 -6.37 5.92
C ARG A 145 -6.91 -7.16 5.91
N ILE A 146 -6.87 -8.47 6.16
CA ILE A 146 -8.09 -9.32 6.23
C ILE A 146 -9.02 -8.90 7.36
N VAL A 147 -8.48 -8.53 8.52
CA VAL A 147 -9.29 -8.15 9.68
C VAL A 147 -9.90 -6.76 9.52
N ILE A 148 -9.14 -5.80 9.01
CA ILE A 148 -9.52 -4.38 8.99
C ILE A 148 -10.40 -4.04 7.78
N LEU A 149 -10.09 -4.57 6.57
CA LEU A 149 -10.76 -4.13 5.35
C LEU A 149 -12.25 -4.47 5.27
N PRO A 150 -12.73 -5.68 5.62
CA PRO A 150 -14.14 -6.01 5.46
C PRO A 150 -15.08 -5.10 6.28
N PRO A 151 -14.86 -4.87 7.59
CA PRO A 151 -15.73 -3.98 8.36
C PRO A 151 -15.60 -2.51 7.93
N LEU A 152 -14.39 -2.07 7.56
CA LEU A 152 -14.15 -0.71 7.09
C LEU A 152 -14.94 -0.41 5.80
N LEU A 153 -14.85 -1.30 4.82
CA LEU A 153 -15.46 -1.11 3.50
C LEU A 153 -17.00 -1.20 3.57
N LYS A 154 -17.54 -2.06 4.43
CA LYS A 154 -18.98 -2.11 4.68
C LYS A 154 -19.49 -0.78 5.23
N ARG A 155 -18.82 -0.21 6.24
CA ARG A 155 -19.21 1.09 6.82
C ARG A 155 -19.08 2.24 5.81
N ALA A 156 -17.99 2.26 5.04
CA ALA A 156 -17.76 3.27 4.02
C ALA A 156 -18.79 3.22 2.88
N ASN A 157 -19.32 2.03 2.54
CA ASN A 157 -20.36 1.89 1.52
C ASN A 157 -21.71 2.39 2.00
N VAL A 158 -22.11 2.08 3.23
CA VAL A 158 -23.36 2.56 3.83
C VAL A 158 -23.41 4.10 3.84
N SER A 159 -22.30 4.77 4.11
CA SER A 159 -22.23 6.24 4.10
C SER A 159 -22.33 6.86 2.69
N ARG A 160 -22.31 6.07 1.62
CA ARG A 160 -22.51 6.53 0.24
C ARG A 160 -23.97 6.41 -0.24
N GLU A 161 -24.75 5.57 0.41
CA GLU A 161 -26.15 5.30 0.07
C GLU A 161 -27.12 6.23 0.81
N VAL A 162 -26.61 7.00 1.78
CA VAL A 162 -27.31 8.07 2.52
C VAL A 162 -26.90 9.45 1.98
#